data_518de7db1a4a06a363a97315619efc5c
#
_entry.id   518de7db1a4a06a363a97315619efc5c
#
_cell.length_a   1.000
_cell.length_b   1.000
_cell.length_c   1.000
_cell.angle_alpha   90.00
_cell.angle_beta   90.00
_cell.angle_gamma   90.00
#
_symmetry.space_group_name_H-M   'P 1'
#
loop_
_entity.id
_entity.type
_entity.pdbx_description
1 polymer ?
#
loop_
_entity_poly.entity_id
_entity_poly.type
_entity_poly.pdbx_seq_one_letter_code
_entity_poly.pdbx_strand_id
1 'polypeptide(L)'
;LYLAVIAGARRTLYMESQYLASRTLAEALAKRLHEPDGPQIVLVLPRNAEGWLEQKAMDGARRKLLHMLWNADVHGRFAAYYPVTAGGAPIYVHAKVVVMDDVLLRIGSSNLNNRSLGFDTECDLFVEADHEGDHISRAVVEMRERLLSEHLGVSPQDVASAVRSEGSLVAAVERLRGPGRTLERFEPGTVADEDSPLAENELVDPERAPQRVGQRIRRLMPR
;
A
#
# COMPACT_ATOMS: atom_id res chain seq x y z
N LEU A 1 -9.99 5.22 -9.67
CA LEU A 1 -9.27 6.24 -8.95
C LEU A 1 -7.86 5.80 -8.59
N TYR A 2 -7.62 4.73 -7.78
CA TYR A 2 -6.28 4.22 -7.48
C TYR A 2 -5.43 3.96 -8.73
N LEU A 3 -6.01 3.32 -9.75
CA LEU A 3 -5.29 3.06 -11.01
C LEU A 3 -4.83 4.36 -11.70
N ALA A 4 -5.63 5.43 -11.63
CA ALA A 4 -5.24 6.72 -12.18
C ALA A 4 -4.08 7.35 -11.40
N VAL A 5 -4.13 7.28 -10.05
CA VAL A 5 -3.03 7.76 -9.19
C VAL A 5 -1.74 6.98 -9.46
N ILE A 6 -1.82 5.63 -9.51
CA ILE A 6 -0.66 4.79 -9.82
C ILE A 6 -0.08 5.10 -11.20
N ALA A 7 -0.94 5.27 -12.20
CA ALA A 7 -0.52 5.61 -13.56
C ALA A 7 0.08 7.02 -13.68
N GLY A 8 -0.41 7.97 -12.87
CA GLY A 8 0.04 9.36 -12.86
C GLY A 8 1.35 9.60 -12.10
N ALA A 9 1.70 8.71 -11.17
CA ALA A 9 2.89 8.87 -10.32
C ALA A 9 4.17 8.91 -11.17
N ARG A 10 5.03 9.90 -10.93
CA ARG A 10 6.29 10.09 -11.66
C ARG A 10 7.54 9.90 -10.83
N ARG A 11 7.48 10.30 -9.55
CA ARG A 11 8.64 10.29 -8.65
C ARG A 11 8.43 9.39 -7.44
N THR A 12 7.33 9.58 -6.74
CA THR A 12 7.08 8.89 -5.47
C THR A 12 5.61 8.53 -5.31
N LEU A 13 5.38 7.36 -4.74
CA LEU A 13 4.07 6.90 -4.31
C LEU A 13 4.20 6.34 -2.89
N TYR A 14 3.75 7.11 -1.91
CA TYR A 14 3.65 6.68 -0.52
C TYR A 14 2.23 6.23 -0.23
N MET A 15 2.05 5.04 0.32
CA MET A 15 0.73 4.46 0.57
C MET A 15 0.68 3.81 1.95
N GLU A 16 -0.37 4.10 2.71
CA GLU A 16 -0.73 3.35 3.91
C GLU A 16 -2.06 2.65 3.69
N SER A 17 -2.15 1.38 4.01
CA SER A 17 -3.39 0.61 3.90
C SER A 17 -3.44 -0.52 4.91
N GLN A 18 -4.64 -0.85 5.35
CA GLN A 18 -4.87 -2.03 6.18
C GLN A 18 -4.64 -3.33 5.40
N TYR A 19 -4.98 -3.36 4.11
CA TYR A 19 -4.86 -4.52 3.24
C TYR A 19 -4.09 -4.21 1.97
N LEU A 20 -3.40 -5.22 1.46
CA LEU A 20 -2.89 -5.29 0.10
C LEU A 20 -3.37 -6.65 -0.46
N ALA A 21 -4.51 -6.67 -1.14
CA ALA A 21 -5.16 -7.88 -1.61
C ALA A 21 -5.69 -7.78 -3.05
N SER A 22 -5.75 -6.59 -3.64
CA SER A 22 -6.15 -6.43 -5.04
C SER A 22 -5.00 -6.74 -5.99
N ARG A 23 -5.13 -7.82 -6.75
CA ARG A 23 -4.21 -8.20 -7.80
C ARG A 23 -4.10 -7.13 -8.89
N THR A 24 -5.23 -6.55 -9.29
CA THR A 24 -5.27 -5.46 -10.29
C THR A 24 -4.40 -4.27 -9.88
N LEU A 25 -4.43 -3.87 -8.59
CA LEU A 25 -3.58 -2.77 -8.10
C LEU A 25 -2.12 -3.19 -8.04
N ALA A 26 -1.82 -4.42 -7.59
CA ALA A 26 -0.45 -4.92 -7.55
C ALA A 26 0.17 -5.03 -8.95
N GLU A 27 -0.58 -5.49 -9.96
CA GLU A 27 -0.14 -5.51 -11.35
C GLU A 27 0.14 -4.10 -11.90
N ALA A 28 -0.71 -3.12 -11.55
CA ALA A 28 -0.46 -1.73 -11.92
C ALA A 28 0.81 -1.16 -11.27
N LEU A 29 1.04 -1.43 -9.98
CA LEU A 29 2.28 -1.05 -9.29
C LEU A 29 3.50 -1.76 -9.89
N ALA A 30 3.41 -3.08 -10.14
CA ALA A 30 4.47 -3.87 -10.76
C ALA A 30 4.88 -3.32 -12.13
N LYS A 31 3.89 -2.93 -12.95
CA LYS A 31 4.16 -2.28 -14.25
C LYS A 31 4.99 -1.01 -14.08
N ARG A 32 4.65 -0.16 -13.08
CA ARG A 32 5.41 1.07 -12.80
C ARG A 32 6.83 0.80 -12.32
N LEU A 33 7.05 -0.27 -11.55
CA LEU A 33 8.37 -0.68 -11.07
C LEU A 33 9.29 -1.19 -12.19
N HIS A 34 8.73 -1.77 -13.25
CA HIS A 34 9.48 -2.18 -14.44
C HIS A 34 9.94 -1.02 -15.34
N GLU A 35 9.30 0.13 -15.25
CA GLU A 35 9.65 1.28 -16.09
C GLU A 35 11.02 1.85 -15.68
N PRO A 36 11.92 2.18 -16.60
CA PRO A 36 13.24 2.76 -16.27
C PRO A 36 13.13 4.01 -15.39
N ASP A 37 12.17 4.89 -15.69
CA ASP A 37 11.93 6.15 -15.01
C ASP A 37 10.65 6.12 -14.14
N GLY A 38 10.25 4.93 -13.66
CA GLY A 38 9.07 4.78 -12.82
C GLY A 38 9.26 5.34 -11.40
N PRO A 39 8.18 5.53 -10.65
CA PRO A 39 8.23 6.11 -9.31
C PRO A 39 8.87 5.17 -8.28
N GLN A 40 9.34 5.73 -7.18
CA GLN A 40 9.61 4.99 -5.96
C GLN A 40 8.29 4.69 -5.25
N ILE A 41 8.13 3.49 -4.73
CA ILE A 41 6.91 3.04 -4.08
C ILE A 41 7.23 2.58 -2.65
N VAL A 42 6.63 3.26 -1.68
CA VAL A 42 6.71 2.91 -0.25
C VAL A 42 5.33 2.53 0.23
N LEU A 43 5.18 1.30 0.72
CA LEU A 43 3.96 0.80 1.33
C LEU A 43 4.14 0.66 2.84
N VAL A 44 3.16 1.11 3.62
CA VAL A 44 3.08 0.86 5.07
C VAL A 44 1.80 0.07 5.34
N LEU A 45 1.98 -1.14 5.87
CA LEU A 45 0.92 -2.12 6.08
C LEU A 45 1.00 -2.65 7.52
N PRO A 46 -0.07 -3.23 8.10
CA PRO A 46 0.06 -3.97 9.35
C PRO A 46 0.87 -5.25 9.11
N ARG A 47 1.62 -5.71 10.14
CA ARG A 47 2.37 -6.96 10.04
C ARG A 47 1.46 -8.16 9.74
N ASN A 48 0.29 -8.23 10.40
CA ASN A 48 -0.72 -9.27 10.21
C ASN A 48 -2.10 -8.63 10.16
N ALA A 49 -3.05 -9.27 9.47
CA ALA A 49 -4.46 -8.90 9.56
C ALA A 49 -5.05 -9.27 10.92
N GLU A 50 -6.14 -8.60 11.35
CA GLU A 50 -6.88 -8.93 12.56
C GLU A 50 -7.90 -10.06 12.29
N GLY A 51 -8.01 -11.00 13.24
CA GLY A 51 -8.95 -12.10 13.13
C GLY A 51 -8.39 -13.30 12.33
N TRP A 52 -8.69 -14.51 12.83
CA TRP A 52 -8.12 -15.75 12.28
C TRP A 52 -8.47 -16.00 10.80
N LEU A 53 -9.70 -15.72 10.39
CA LEU A 53 -10.16 -15.96 9.01
C LEU A 53 -9.58 -14.91 8.05
N GLU A 54 -9.61 -13.65 8.45
CA GLU A 54 -9.01 -12.55 7.68
C GLU A 54 -7.49 -12.72 7.59
N GLN A 55 -6.83 -13.12 8.66
CA GLN A 55 -5.39 -13.37 8.67
C GLN A 55 -5.00 -14.42 7.64
N LYS A 56 -5.71 -15.56 7.58
CA LYS A 56 -5.39 -16.59 6.58
C LYS A 56 -5.62 -16.15 5.15
N ALA A 57 -6.70 -15.43 4.89
CA ALA A 57 -7.06 -14.99 3.54
C ALA A 57 -6.23 -13.77 3.09
N MET A 58 -6.22 -12.70 3.89
CA MET A 58 -5.61 -11.42 3.51
C MET A 58 -4.08 -11.44 3.61
N ASP A 59 -3.50 -12.14 4.60
CA ASP A 59 -2.04 -12.27 4.72
C ASP A 59 -1.47 -13.16 3.61
N GLY A 60 -2.21 -14.20 3.19
CA GLY A 60 -1.84 -15.04 2.05
C GLY A 60 -1.83 -14.26 0.73
N ALA A 61 -2.90 -13.48 0.48
CA ALA A 61 -2.98 -12.60 -0.69
C ALA A 61 -1.85 -11.56 -0.67
N ARG A 62 -1.64 -10.86 0.46
CA ARG A 62 -0.57 -9.87 0.63
C ARG A 62 0.80 -10.46 0.30
N ARG A 63 1.10 -11.67 0.78
CA ARG A 63 2.39 -12.34 0.48
C ARG A 63 2.61 -12.52 -1.02
N LYS A 64 1.65 -13.11 -1.72
CA LYS A 64 1.73 -13.31 -3.18
C LYS A 64 1.95 -11.98 -3.91
N LEU A 65 1.25 -10.93 -3.49
CA LEU A 65 1.36 -9.61 -4.12
C LEU A 65 2.69 -8.91 -3.78
N LEU A 66 3.21 -9.03 -2.56
CA LEU A 66 4.54 -8.52 -2.21
C LEU A 66 5.64 -9.22 -3.02
N HIS A 67 5.58 -10.55 -3.19
CA HIS A 67 6.52 -11.28 -4.04
C HIS A 67 6.44 -10.81 -5.51
N MET A 68 5.24 -10.56 -6.02
CA MET A 68 5.07 -9.98 -7.36
C MET A 68 5.76 -8.62 -7.47
N LEU A 69 5.60 -7.74 -6.47
CA LEU A 69 6.21 -6.41 -6.48
C LEU A 69 7.74 -6.48 -6.33
N TRP A 70 8.28 -7.33 -5.48
CA TRP A 70 9.74 -7.53 -5.37
C TRP A 70 10.34 -8.06 -6.67
N ASN A 71 9.69 -9.01 -7.32
CA ASN A 71 10.14 -9.53 -8.62
C ASN A 71 10.07 -8.49 -9.73
N ALA A 72 9.13 -7.55 -9.64
CA ALA A 72 8.99 -6.47 -10.62
C ALA A 72 9.98 -5.32 -10.38
N ASP A 73 10.52 -5.20 -9.16
CA ASP A 73 11.41 -4.11 -8.76
C ASP A 73 12.87 -4.35 -9.21
N VAL A 74 13.09 -4.26 -10.52
CA VAL A 74 14.42 -4.43 -11.11
C VAL A 74 15.35 -3.22 -10.92
N HIS A 75 14.82 -2.13 -10.35
CA HIS A 75 15.53 -0.87 -10.18
C HIS A 75 15.72 -0.46 -8.69
N GLY A 76 15.30 -1.27 -7.71
CA GLY A 76 15.46 -1.00 -6.28
C GLY A 76 14.60 0.19 -5.79
N ARG A 77 13.39 0.34 -6.30
CA ARG A 77 12.49 1.47 -6.01
C ARG A 77 11.27 1.10 -5.17
N PHE A 78 11.19 -0.15 -4.71
CA PHE A 78 10.09 -0.64 -3.91
C PHE A 78 10.51 -1.03 -2.50
N ALA A 79 9.75 -0.59 -1.51
CA ALA A 79 9.85 -1.10 -0.16
C ALA A 79 8.47 -1.16 0.51
N ALA A 80 8.23 -2.22 1.25
CA ALA A 80 7.06 -2.39 2.10
C ALA A 80 7.48 -2.55 3.56
N TYR A 81 6.75 -1.89 4.46
CA TYR A 81 7.07 -1.81 5.87
C TYR A 81 5.86 -2.09 6.75
N TYR A 82 6.13 -2.46 8.01
CA TYR A 82 5.15 -2.44 9.09
C TYR A 82 5.72 -1.71 10.31
N PRO A 83 4.93 -0.88 11.00
CA PRO A 83 5.42 -0.13 12.14
C PRO A 83 5.48 -1.01 13.39
N VAL A 84 6.47 -0.73 14.26
CA VAL A 84 6.64 -1.37 15.56
C VAL A 84 6.80 -0.33 16.67
N THR A 85 6.38 -0.70 17.87
CA THR A 85 6.61 0.08 19.08
C THR A 85 8.09 0.04 19.49
N ALA A 86 8.50 0.88 20.46
CA ALA A 86 9.85 0.83 21.03
C ALA A 86 10.20 -0.53 21.66
N GLY A 87 9.22 -1.33 22.04
CA GLY A 87 9.40 -2.70 22.54
C GLY A 87 9.36 -3.78 21.44
N GLY A 88 9.31 -3.40 20.15
CA GLY A 88 9.27 -4.32 19.02
C GLY A 88 7.91 -4.95 18.72
N ALA A 89 6.85 -4.57 19.45
CA ALA A 89 5.51 -5.08 19.17
C ALA A 89 4.95 -4.40 17.91
N PRO A 90 4.36 -5.16 16.95
CA PRO A 90 3.75 -4.58 15.76
C PRO A 90 2.62 -3.61 16.10
N ILE A 91 2.55 -2.47 15.38
CA ILE A 91 1.45 -1.52 15.44
C ILE A 91 0.50 -1.84 14.29
N TYR A 92 -0.79 -1.91 14.60
CA TYR A 92 -1.81 -2.18 13.59
C TYR A 92 -2.11 -0.92 12.77
N VAL A 93 -1.86 -0.98 11.46
CA VAL A 93 -2.14 0.11 10.52
C VAL A 93 -3.58 -0.03 10.03
N HIS A 94 -4.42 0.94 10.34
CA HIS A 94 -5.78 1.03 9.81
C HIS A 94 -5.98 2.26 8.89
N ALA A 95 -4.91 2.97 8.60
CA ALA A 95 -4.89 4.10 7.67
C ALA A 95 -5.18 3.67 6.23
N LYS A 96 -5.77 4.56 5.45
CA LYS A 96 -5.95 4.45 4.01
C LYS A 96 -5.57 5.79 3.41
N VAL A 97 -4.29 5.96 3.18
CA VAL A 97 -3.65 7.20 2.74
C VAL A 97 -2.81 6.94 1.51
N VAL A 98 -2.85 7.87 0.57
CA VAL A 98 -1.94 7.89 -0.57
C VAL A 98 -1.39 9.29 -0.74
N VAL A 99 -0.07 9.42 -0.86
CA VAL A 99 0.60 10.64 -1.28
C VAL A 99 1.35 10.35 -2.57
N MET A 100 1.07 11.13 -3.62
CA MET A 100 1.69 11.00 -4.93
C MET A 100 2.44 12.28 -5.28
N ASP A 101 3.74 12.15 -5.58
CA ASP A 101 4.61 13.19 -6.17
C ASP A 101 4.58 14.55 -5.43
N ASP A 102 4.25 14.56 -4.16
CA ASP A 102 4.11 15.78 -3.36
C ASP A 102 3.01 16.73 -3.83
N VAL A 103 2.12 16.30 -4.72
CA VAL A 103 1.05 17.12 -5.29
C VAL A 103 -0.35 16.58 -5.01
N LEU A 104 -0.48 15.29 -4.68
CA LEU A 104 -1.78 14.69 -4.41
C LEU A 104 -1.76 13.94 -3.08
N LEU A 105 -2.75 14.25 -2.24
CA LEU A 105 -3.08 13.51 -1.02
C LEU A 105 -4.47 12.90 -1.17
N ARG A 106 -4.58 11.60 -0.93
CA ARG A 106 -5.86 10.91 -0.77
C ARG A 106 -5.95 10.35 0.64
N ILE A 107 -7.08 10.61 1.31
CA ILE A 107 -7.43 10.02 2.62
C ILE A 107 -8.85 9.50 2.52
N GLY A 108 -9.11 8.30 3.04
CA GLY A 108 -10.47 7.76 3.02
C GLY A 108 -10.62 6.40 3.65
N SER A 109 -11.69 5.70 3.27
CA SER A 109 -12.03 4.38 3.79
C SER A 109 -11.61 3.22 2.89
N SER A 110 -11.35 3.46 1.58
CA SER A 110 -10.99 2.40 0.63
C SER A 110 -9.63 1.79 0.91
N ASN A 111 -9.59 0.47 1.07
CA ASN A 111 -8.37 -0.32 1.15
C ASN A 111 -7.85 -0.71 -0.25
N LEU A 112 -6.62 -1.26 -0.31
CA LEU A 112 -6.04 -1.82 -1.53
C LEU A 112 -6.54 -3.27 -1.74
N ASN A 113 -7.87 -3.45 -1.74
CA ASN A 113 -8.53 -4.73 -1.91
C ASN A 113 -9.72 -4.63 -2.88
N ASN A 114 -10.22 -5.77 -3.35
CA ASN A 114 -11.27 -5.80 -4.38
C ASN A 114 -12.62 -5.32 -3.85
N ARG A 115 -12.92 -5.57 -2.58
CA ARG A 115 -14.17 -5.12 -1.97
C ARG A 115 -14.28 -3.60 -2.00
N SER A 116 -13.25 -2.89 -1.52
CA SER A 116 -13.24 -1.42 -1.54
C SER A 116 -13.23 -0.85 -2.97
N LEU A 117 -12.68 -1.59 -3.95
CA LEU A 117 -12.63 -1.13 -5.34
C LEU A 117 -13.94 -1.31 -6.11
N GLY A 118 -14.81 -2.23 -5.71
CA GLY A 118 -15.96 -2.57 -6.55
C GLY A 118 -17.24 -3.01 -5.86
N PHE A 119 -17.24 -3.28 -4.54
CA PHE A 119 -18.39 -3.86 -3.85
C PHE A 119 -18.88 -3.03 -2.67
N ASP A 120 -17.97 -2.55 -1.85
CA ASP A 120 -18.32 -1.82 -0.63
C ASP A 120 -18.52 -0.32 -0.96
N THR A 121 -19.34 0.35 -0.16
CA THR A 121 -19.50 1.80 -0.22
C THR A 121 -18.36 2.44 0.53
N GLU A 122 -17.61 3.30 -0.13
CA GLU A 122 -16.44 3.96 0.41
C GLU A 122 -16.57 5.49 0.30
N CYS A 123 -15.83 6.19 1.16
CA CYS A 123 -15.73 7.65 1.11
C CYS A 123 -14.26 8.04 1.09
N ASP A 124 -13.84 8.69 0.01
CA ASP A 124 -12.46 9.12 -0.21
C ASP A 124 -12.43 10.62 -0.52
N LEU A 125 -11.50 11.32 0.13
CA LEU A 125 -11.22 12.72 -0.11
C LEU A 125 -9.88 12.85 -0.84
N PHE A 126 -9.82 13.78 -1.77
CA PHE A 126 -8.64 14.13 -2.53
C PHE A 126 -8.31 15.60 -2.35
N VAL A 127 -7.02 15.87 -2.13
CA VAL A 127 -6.45 17.20 -2.17
C VAL A 127 -5.36 17.16 -3.22
N GLU A 128 -5.49 17.99 -4.24
CA GLU A 128 -4.55 18.07 -5.35
C GLU A 128 -4.04 19.50 -5.49
N ALA A 129 -2.74 19.63 -5.60
CA ALA A 129 -2.06 20.90 -5.82
C ALA A 129 -2.07 21.23 -7.32
N ASP A 130 -2.25 22.51 -7.67
CA ASP A 130 -2.18 22.98 -9.06
C ASP A 130 -0.76 22.80 -9.63
N HIS A 131 0.27 22.98 -8.77
CA HIS A 131 1.67 22.76 -9.11
C HIS A 131 2.52 22.51 -7.85
N GLU A 132 3.70 21.95 -8.05
CA GLU A 132 4.66 21.73 -6.97
C GLU A 132 5.10 23.06 -6.32
N GLY A 133 5.20 23.03 -4.99
CA GLY A 133 5.66 24.19 -4.21
C GLY A 133 4.58 25.21 -3.89
N ASP A 134 3.34 25.04 -4.34
CA ASP A 134 2.22 25.84 -3.85
C ASP A 134 1.90 25.51 -2.38
N HIS A 135 0.92 26.19 -1.80
CA HIS A 135 0.56 25.98 -0.40
C HIS A 135 -0.06 24.61 -0.13
N ILE A 136 -0.78 24.05 -1.13
CA ILE A 136 -1.38 22.70 -1.04
C ILE A 136 -0.29 21.64 -1.15
N SER A 137 0.62 21.77 -2.12
CA SER A 137 1.77 20.86 -2.25
C SER A 137 2.59 20.81 -0.96
N ARG A 138 2.87 21.97 -0.33
CA ARG A 138 3.55 22.00 0.97
C ARG A 138 2.77 21.24 2.05
N ALA A 139 1.47 21.39 2.12
CA ALA A 139 0.63 20.66 3.07
C ALA A 139 0.64 19.14 2.81
N VAL A 140 0.65 18.72 1.53
CA VAL A 140 0.78 17.31 1.14
C VAL A 140 2.12 16.72 1.58
N VAL A 141 3.23 17.44 1.35
CA VAL A 141 4.58 17.07 1.82
C VAL A 141 4.62 16.96 3.34
N GLU A 142 4.13 17.98 4.06
CA GLU A 142 4.08 17.96 5.52
C GLU A 142 3.28 16.77 6.06
N MET A 143 2.18 16.40 5.41
CA MET A 143 1.40 15.23 5.83
C MET A 143 2.23 13.94 5.71
N ARG A 144 2.91 13.71 4.57
CA ARG A 144 3.80 12.53 4.41
C ARG A 144 4.92 12.53 5.45
N GLU A 145 5.55 13.67 5.68
CA GLU A 145 6.64 13.80 6.66
C GLU A 145 6.16 13.52 8.08
N ARG A 146 4.97 13.98 8.46
CA ARG A 146 4.34 13.67 9.76
C ARG A 146 4.02 12.19 9.92
N LEU A 147 3.44 11.55 8.91
CA LEU A 147 3.13 10.12 8.95
C LEU A 147 4.40 9.28 9.10
N LEU A 148 5.43 9.56 8.30
CA LEU A 148 6.72 8.89 8.41
C LEU A 148 7.41 9.17 9.75
N SER A 149 7.36 10.40 10.26
CA SER A 149 7.93 10.76 11.57
C SER A 149 7.27 10.00 12.73
N GLU A 150 5.94 9.86 12.68
CA GLU A 150 5.16 9.09 13.63
C GLU A 150 5.60 7.61 13.63
N HIS A 151 5.73 7.00 12.45
CA HIS A 151 6.15 5.60 12.33
C HIS A 151 7.61 5.36 12.72
N LEU A 152 8.50 6.29 12.40
CA LEU A 152 9.94 6.16 12.62
C LEU A 152 10.40 6.65 14.01
N GLY A 153 9.52 7.33 14.76
CA GLY A 153 9.86 7.89 16.06
C GLY A 153 10.89 9.04 16.00
N VAL A 154 10.92 9.77 14.89
CA VAL A 154 11.81 10.91 14.64
C VAL A 154 11.00 12.19 14.42
N SER A 155 11.66 13.36 14.28
CA SER A 155 10.93 14.59 13.96
C SER A 155 10.55 14.68 12.47
N PRO A 156 9.48 15.41 12.09
CA PRO A 156 9.18 15.67 10.68
C PRO A 156 10.34 16.36 9.94
N GLN A 157 11.11 17.18 10.63
CA GLN A 157 12.28 17.88 10.09
C GLN A 157 13.41 16.90 9.73
N ASP A 158 13.60 15.82 10.53
CA ASP A 158 14.56 14.77 10.23
C ASP A 158 14.13 14.00 8.96
N VAL A 159 12.83 13.69 8.83
CA VAL A 159 12.28 13.06 7.61
C VAL A 159 12.53 13.97 6.40
N ALA A 160 12.15 15.24 6.47
CA ALA A 160 12.34 16.20 5.39
C ALA A 160 13.82 16.32 4.99
N SER A 161 14.73 16.35 5.99
CA SER A 161 16.17 16.41 5.75
C SER A 161 16.69 15.14 5.07
N ALA A 162 16.25 13.96 5.53
CA ALA A 162 16.65 12.70 4.95
C ALA A 162 16.18 12.58 3.50
N VAL A 163 14.91 12.89 3.20
CA VAL A 163 14.37 12.85 1.84
C VAL A 163 15.17 13.76 0.89
N ARG A 164 15.50 15.00 1.35
CA ARG A 164 16.31 15.91 0.53
C ARG A 164 17.73 15.42 0.32
N SER A 165 18.38 14.87 1.36
CA SER A 165 19.78 14.44 1.26
C SER A 165 19.97 13.17 0.46
N GLU A 166 19.04 12.21 0.61
CA GLU A 166 19.12 10.94 -0.12
C GLU A 166 18.59 11.05 -1.56
N GLY A 167 17.74 12.02 -1.87
CA GLY A 167 17.05 12.11 -3.14
C GLY A 167 16.15 10.91 -3.44
N SER A 168 15.92 10.06 -2.43
CA SER A 168 15.16 8.83 -2.51
C SER A 168 14.32 8.65 -1.25
N LEU A 169 13.01 8.43 -1.43
CA LEU A 169 12.10 8.18 -0.32
C LEU A 169 12.42 6.84 0.37
N VAL A 170 12.72 5.80 -0.41
CA VAL A 170 13.11 4.49 0.12
C VAL A 170 14.42 4.61 0.93
N ALA A 171 15.45 5.25 0.38
CA ALA A 171 16.72 5.44 1.08
C ALA A 171 16.57 6.29 2.34
N ALA A 172 15.72 7.33 2.31
CA ALA A 172 15.44 8.17 3.46
C ALA A 172 14.80 7.36 4.61
N VAL A 173 13.82 6.50 4.30
CA VAL A 173 13.20 5.60 5.29
C VAL A 173 14.24 4.64 5.85
N GLU A 174 15.03 3.97 5.00
CA GLU A 174 16.07 3.04 5.44
C GLU A 174 17.11 3.71 6.34
N ARG A 175 17.53 4.93 6.02
CA ARG A 175 18.46 5.71 6.84
C ARG A 175 17.92 6.07 8.22
N LEU A 176 16.61 6.34 8.30
CA LEU A 176 15.96 6.78 9.55
C LEU A 176 15.49 5.63 10.43
N ARG A 177 15.45 4.41 9.90
CA ARG A 177 15.16 3.22 10.70
C ARG A 177 16.23 3.03 11.76
N GLY A 178 15.82 2.73 12.98
CA GLY A 178 16.73 2.63 14.10
C GLY A 178 16.11 1.90 15.29
N PRO A 179 16.80 1.90 16.44
CA PRO A 179 16.26 1.34 17.67
C PRO A 179 15.06 2.15 18.17
N GLY A 180 14.15 1.50 18.85
CA GLY A 180 12.94 2.11 19.38
C GLY A 180 11.74 1.95 18.45
N ARG A 181 10.83 2.94 18.46
CA ARG A 181 9.72 2.96 17.52
C ARG A 181 10.27 3.16 16.10
N THR A 182 9.93 2.26 15.19
CA THR A 182 10.46 2.28 13.83
C THR A 182 9.55 1.54 12.85
N LEU A 183 9.94 1.57 11.58
CA LEU A 183 9.38 0.76 10.51
C LEU A 183 10.27 -0.47 10.30
N GLU A 184 9.69 -1.66 10.41
CA GLU A 184 10.35 -2.90 10.02
C GLU A 184 10.00 -3.25 8.58
N ARG A 185 10.99 -3.71 7.81
CA ARG A 185 10.81 -4.04 6.41
C ARG A 185 10.24 -5.45 6.25
N PHE A 186 9.28 -5.60 5.35
CA PHE A 186 8.91 -6.91 4.84
C PHE A 186 10.01 -7.41 3.90
N GLU A 187 10.56 -8.58 4.21
CA GLU A 187 11.60 -9.20 3.41
C GLU A 187 11.07 -10.50 2.78
N PRO A 188 11.51 -10.85 1.55
CA PRO A 188 11.05 -12.07 0.89
C PRO A 188 11.20 -13.35 1.75
N GLY A 189 12.28 -13.44 2.53
CA GLY A 189 12.56 -14.60 3.40
C GLY A 189 11.80 -14.62 4.73
N THR A 190 11.19 -13.50 5.15
CA THR A 190 10.43 -13.42 6.41
C THR A 190 8.94 -13.62 6.22
N VAL A 191 8.49 -13.57 4.99
CA VAL A 191 7.10 -13.78 4.58
C VAL A 191 6.98 -15.25 4.19
N ALA A 192 6.62 -16.11 5.16
CA ALA A 192 6.59 -17.57 4.98
C ALA A 192 5.72 -17.99 3.78
N ASP A 193 6.23 -18.95 3.02
CA ASP A 193 5.63 -19.47 1.79
C ASP A 193 4.63 -20.60 2.14
N GLU A 194 3.63 -20.30 2.96
CA GLU A 194 2.55 -21.26 3.23
C GLU A 194 1.48 -21.15 2.15
N ASP A 195 1.47 -22.11 1.24
CA ASP A 195 0.37 -22.33 0.30
C ASP A 195 -0.90 -22.75 1.07
N SER A 196 -1.67 -21.76 1.49
CA SER A 196 -3.00 -21.99 2.02
C SER A 196 -4.01 -21.96 0.86
N PRO A 197 -4.85 -22.99 0.65
CA PRO A 197 -5.96 -22.93 -0.32
C PRO A 197 -6.93 -21.77 -0.04
N LEU A 198 -6.99 -21.28 1.19
CA LEU A 198 -7.74 -20.09 1.59
C LEU A 198 -7.07 -18.78 1.11
N ALA A 199 -5.79 -18.84 0.70
CA ALA A 199 -5.07 -17.71 0.13
C ALA A 199 -5.54 -17.32 -1.29
N GLU A 200 -6.42 -18.08 -1.91
CA GLU A 200 -7.08 -17.69 -3.17
C GLU A 200 -8.19 -16.64 -2.96
N ASN A 201 -8.40 -16.21 -1.72
CA ASN A 201 -9.08 -14.95 -1.34
C ASN A 201 -10.50 -14.72 -1.88
N GLU A 202 -11.06 -15.65 -2.66
CA GLU A 202 -12.37 -15.47 -3.30
C GLU A 202 -13.55 -15.43 -2.32
N LEU A 203 -13.36 -15.94 -1.09
CA LEU A 203 -14.42 -15.92 -0.06
C LEU A 203 -14.50 -14.60 0.70
N VAL A 204 -13.36 -13.95 0.94
CA VAL A 204 -13.27 -12.74 1.79
C VAL A 204 -13.19 -11.48 0.92
N ASP A 205 -12.44 -11.54 -0.18
CA ASP A 205 -12.23 -10.41 -1.10
C ASP A 205 -12.32 -10.86 -2.57
N PRO A 206 -13.53 -11.18 -3.07
CA PRO A 206 -13.71 -11.72 -4.42
C PRO A 206 -13.32 -10.71 -5.50
N GLU A 207 -12.64 -11.16 -6.55
CA GLU A 207 -12.32 -10.31 -7.72
C GLU A 207 -13.58 -9.93 -8.52
N ARG A 208 -14.63 -10.71 -8.43
CA ARG A 208 -15.89 -10.49 -9.16
C ARG A 208 -17.09 -10.68 -8.24
N ALA A 209 -18.12 -9.86 -8.47
CA ALA A 209 -19.38 -10.01 -7.74
C ALA A 209 -19.90 -11.46 -7.83
N PRO A 210 -20.28 -12.10 -6.71
CA PRO A 210 -20.85 -13.43 -6.74
C PRO A 210 -22.11 -13.40 -7.62
N GLN A 211 -22.13 -14.25 -8.66
CA GLN A 211 -23.30 -14.36 -9.53
C GLN A 211 -24.49 -14.82 -8.70
N ARG A 212 -25.57 -14.03 -8.69
CA ARG A 212 -26.82 -14.43 -8.01
C ARG A 212 -27.22 -15.83 -8.49
N VAL A 213 -27.53 -16.70 -7.57
CA VAL A 213 -27.91 -18.13 -7.86
C VAL A 213 -28.98 -18.23 -8.95
N GLY A 214 -29.90 -17.25 -9.04
CA GLY A 214 -30.90 -17.16 -10.11
C GLY A 214 -30.37 -16.92 -11.54
N GLN A 215 -29.16 -16.37 -11.70
CA GLN A 215 -28.52 -16.20 -13.02
C GLN A 215 -27.82 -17.50 -13.49
N ARG A 216 -27.32 -18.29 -12.56
CA ARG A 216 -26.77 -19.63 -12.87
C ARG A 216 -27.89 -20.60 -13.36
N ILE A 217 -29.07 -20.57 -12.77
CA ILE A 217 -30.19 -21.41 -13.13
C ILE A 217 -30.71 -21.07 -14.54
N ARG A 218 -30.77 -19.77 -14.90
CA ARG A 218 -31.20 -19.35 -16.26
C ARG A 218 -30.23 -19.76 -17.38
N ARG A 219 -28.95 -20.01 -17.10
CA ARG A 219 -28.00 -20.54 -18.10
C ARG A 219 -28.03 -22.05 -18.27
N LEU A 220 -28.66 -22.77 -17.34
CA LEU A 220 -28.77 -24.24 -17.37
C LEU A 220 -30.11 -24.73 -17.87
N MET A 221 -31.09 -23.83 -18.14
CA MET A 221 -32.35 -24.23 -18.77
C MET A 221 -32.23 -24.01 -20.28
N PRO A 222 -32.34 -25.09 -21.09
CA PRO A 222 -32.46 -24.98 -22.54
C PRO A 222 -33.76 -24.24 -22.89
N ARG A 223 -33.71 -23.39 -23.92
CA ARG A 223 -34.89 -22.74 -24.51
C ARG A 223 -35.77 -23.76 -25.21
#